data_352f18b4e975efc0a032a23da804426b
#
_entry.id   352f18b4e975efc0a032a23da804426b
#
_cell.length_a   1.000
_cell.length_b   1.000
_cell.length_c   1.000
_cell.angle_alpha   90.00
_cell.angle_beta   90.00
_cell.angle_gamma   90.00
#
_symmetry.space_group_name_H-M   'P 1'
#
loop_
_entity.id
_entity.type
_entity.pdbx_description
1 polymer ?
#
loop_
_entity_poly.entity_id
_entity_poly.type
_entity_poly.pdbx_seq_one_letter_code
_entity_poly.pdbx_strand_id
1 'polypeptide(L)'
;MSAWNFDKLQREIVSLGVKTESGTFYPQEIVDRLFEVIARSIPVDEGFYRASNPDIDEALKAGEISSAAQHFVEHGFYEDRLPCSVLINEDDYLARYPDVATGIEDGSLASATDHWLRFGRFEGRLAYLLQQPQSRPDDSRRANTRANARSVTA
;
A
#
# COMPACT_ATOMS: atom_id res chain seq x y z
N MET A 1 1.95 13.32 20.86
CA MET A 1 1.26 12.64 19.74
C MET A 1 -0.23 12.86 19.94
N SER A 2 -0.87 13.64 19.09
CA SER A 2 -2.32 13.84 19.15
C SER A 2 -2.99 12.55 18.71
N ALA A 3 -3.66 11.86 19.61
CA ALA A 3 -4.46 10.70 19.26
C ALA A 3 -5.55 11.15 18.28
N TRP A 4 -5.66 10.51 17.14
CA TRP A 4 -6.73 10.73 16.18
C TRP A 4 -8.06 10.46 16.88
N ASN A 5 -8.84 11.51 17.09
CA ASN A 5 -10.18 11.36 17.64
C ASN A 5 -11.14 11.17 16.48
N PHE A 6 -11.52 9.90 16.22
CA PHE A 6 -12.43 9.52 15.15
C PHE A 6 -13.74 10.32 15.17
N ASP A 7 -14.32 10.52 16.35
CA ASP A 7 -15.58 11.26 16.49
C ASP A 7 -15.44 12.75 16.12
N LYS A 8 -14.27 13.33 16.38
CA LYS A 8 -13.97 14.71 15.97
C LYS A 8 -13.83 14.78 14.45
N LEU A 9 -13.05 13.88 13.85
CA LEU A 9 -12.85 13.80 12.39
C LEU A 9 -14.19 13.59 11.68
N GLN A 10 -15.01 12.66 12.18
CA GLN A 10 -16.33 12.39 11.61
C GLN A 10 -17.24 13.63 11.66
N ARG A 11 -17.28 14.34 12.79
CA ARG A 11 -18.07 15.57 12.90
C ARG A 11 -17.58 16.67 11.96
N GLU A 12 -16.29 16.83 11.81
CA GLU A 12 -15.69 17.79 10.88
C GLU A 12 -16.07 17.47 9.45
N ILE A 13 -15.91 16.20 9.01
CA ILE A 13 -16.31 15.75 7.67
C ILE A 13 -17.79 16.00 7.43
N VAL A 14 -18.66 15.60 8.37
CA VAL A 14 -20.11 15.79 8.24
C VAL A 14 -20.50 17.26 8.16
N SER A 15 -19.76 18.15 8.86
CA SER A 15 -20.01 19.59 8.82
C SER A 15 -19.66 20.26 7.50
N LEU A 16 -18.82 19.64 6.67
CA LEU A 16 -18.41 20.14 5.36
C LEU A 16 -19.40 19.75 4.25
N GLY A 17 -20.32 18.83 4.56
CA GLY A 17 -21.34 18.38 3.60
C GLY A 17 -22.51 19.38 3.46
N VAL A 18 -22.98 19.57 2.23
CA VAL A 18 -24.18 20.33 1.91
C VAL A 18 -25.40 19.41 1.97
N LYS A 19 -26.31 19.66 2.90
CA LYS A 19 -27.54 18.90 3.05
C LYS A 19 -28.58 19.32 2.01
N THR A 20 -29.19 18.34 1.36
CA THR A 20 -30.29 18.52 0.43
C THR A 20 -31.41 17.54 0.78
N GLU A 21 -32.55 17.65 0.11
CA GLU A 21 -33.69 16.70 0.28
C GLU A 21 -33.29 15.27 -0.14
N SER A 22 -32.36 15.10 -1.07
CA SER A 22 -31.90 13.80 -1.58
C SER A 22 -30.69 13.22 -0.86
N GLY A 23 -30.09 13.97 0.06
CA GLY A 23 -28.93 13.49 0.83
C GLY A 23 -27.91 14.58 1.19
N THR A 24 -26.71 14.15 1.55
CA THR A 24 -25.59 15.07 1.83
C THR A 24 -24.60 14.99 0.69
N PHE A 25 -24.27 16.11 0.09
CA PHE A 25 -23.26 16.24 -0.95
C PHE A 25 -21.99 16.87 -0.40
N TYR A 26 -20.85 16.39 -0.83
CA TYR A 26 -19.54 16.94 -0.46
C TYR A 26 -18.92 17.61 -1.69
N PRO A 27 -18.39 18.85 -1.56
CA PRO A 27 -17.59 19.45 -2.61
C PRO A 27 -16.41 18.54 -3.01
N GLN A 28 -16.05 18.53 -4.29
CA GLN A 28 -14.99 17.67 -4.82
C GLN A 28 -13.66 17.89 -4.09
N GLU A 29 -13.34 19.14 -3.75
CA GLU A 29 -12.12 19.51 -3.02
C GLU A 29 -12.02 18.84 -1.64
N ILE A 30 -13.16 18.60 -0.97
CA ILE A 30 -13.20 17.88 0.32
C ILE A 30 -12.92 16.40 0.10
N VAL A 31 -13.47 15.82 -0.95
CA VAL A 31 -13.23 14.42 -1.31
C VAL A 31 -11.76 14.20 -1.68
N ASP A 32 -11.21 15.07 -2.51
CA ASP A 32 -9.79 15.02 -2.92
C ASP A 32 -8.86 15.16 -1.71
N ARG A 33 -9.20 16.06 -0.78
CA ARG A 33 -8.43 16.23 0.46
C ARG A 33 -8.48 14.99 1.35
N LEU A 34 -9.61 14.30 1.42
CA LEU A 34 -9.72 13.04 2.15
C LEU A 34 -8.85 11.95 1.53
N PHE A 35 -8.86 11.81 0.22
CA PHE A 35 -7.99 10.85 -0.48
C PHE A 35 -6.51 11.16 -0.28
N GLU A 36 -6.11 12.43 -0.34
CA GLU A 36 -4.74 12.84 -0.03
C GLU A 36 -4.32 12.45 1.40
N VAL A 37 -5.19 12.70 2.38
CA VAL A 37 -4.92 12.32 3.79
C VAL A 37 -4.79 10.80 3.93
N ILE A 38 -5.65 10.03 3.26
CA ILE A 38 -5.57 8.57 3.24
C ILE A 38 -4.24 8.13 2.60
N ALA A 39 -3.91 8.62 1.42
CA ALA A 39 -2.68 8.28 0.72
C ALA A 39 -1.42 8.56 1.57
N ARG A 40 -1.38 9.73 2.23
CA ARG A 40 -0.27 10.12 3.15
C ARG A 40 -0.17 9.24 4.40
N SER A 41 -1.25 8.56 4.80
CA SER A 41 -1.26 7.66 5.96
C SER A 41 -0.72 6.27 5.65
N ILE A 42 -0.60 5.91 4.37
CA ILE A 42 -0.14 4.61 3.91
C ILE A 42 1.39 4.58 3.91
N PRO A 43 2.03 3.66 4.65
CA PRO A 43 3.47 3.52 4.61
C PRO A 43 3.92 2.95 3.25
N VAL A 44 4.93 3.57 2.64
CA VAL A 44 5.53 3.14 1.39
C VAL A 44 6.86 2.46 1.66
N ASP A 45 7.01 1.22 1.18
CA ASP A 45 8.31 0.54 1.14
C ASP A 45 9.06 1.02 -0.11
N GLU A 46 10.04 1.91 0.09
CA GLU A 46 10.85 2.50 -0.98
C GLU A 46 11.53 1.44 -1.87
N GLY A 47 12.05 0.38 -1.25
CA GLY A 47 12.75 -0.69 -1.98
C GLY A 47 11.80 -1.46 -2.88
N PHE A 48 10.66 -1.89 -2.32
CA PHE A 48 9.62 -2.58 -3.07
C PHE A 48 9.03 -1.69 -4.17
N TYR A 49 8.70 -0.43 -3.85
CA TYR A 49 8.04 0.48 -4.77
C TYR A 49 8.90 0.75 -6.01
N ARG A 50 10.20 1.00 -5.82
CA ARG A 50 11.18 1.19 -6.90
C ARG A 50 11.37 -0.07 -7.73
N ALA A 51 11.48 -1.23 -7.08
CA ALA A 51 11.65 -2.52 -7.77
C ALA A 51 10.41 -2.88 -8.61
N SER A 52 9.22 -2.54 -8.14
CA SER A 52 7.94 -2.79 -8.82
C SER A 52 7.59 -1.76 -9.89
N ASN A 53 8.24 -0.59 -9.87
CA ASN A 53 7.98 0.54 -10.78
C ASN A 53 9.30 1.07 -11.35
N PRO A 54 9.87 0.44 -12.40
CA PRO A 54 11.16 0.84 -12.98
C PRO A 54 11.17 2.28 -13.50
N ASP A 55 10.05 2.78 -14.02
CA ASP A 55 9.86 4.17 -14.45
C ASP A 55 10.12 5.15 -13.31
N ILE A 56 9.65 4.84 -12.11
CA ILE A 56 9.85 5.67 -10.92
C ILE A 56 11.28 5.57 -10.39
N ASP A 57 11.89 4.38 -10.48
CA ASP A 57 13.30 4.21 -10.11
C ASP A 57 14.23 5.04 -11.01
N GLU A 58 13.95 5.12 -12.31
CA GLU A 58 14.66 5.97 -13.26
C GLU A 58 14.47 7.47 -12.96
N ALA A 59 13.23 7.92 -12.73
CA ALA A 59 12.92 9.30 -12.38
C ALA A 59 13.59 9.75 -11.06
N LEU A 60 13.66 8.85 -10.07
CA LEU A 60 14.38 9.08 -8.80
C LEU A 60 15.88 9.23 -9.04
N LYS A 61 16.49 8.38 -9.88
CA LYS A 61 17.92 8.47 -10.24
C LYS A 61 18.25 9.73 -11.04
N ALA A 62 17.31 10.17 -11.87
CA ALA A 62 17.44 11.44 -12.63
C ALA A 62 17.21 12.68 -11.76
N GLY A 63 16.68 12.53 -10.55
CA GLY A 63 16.34 13.67 -9.67
C GLY A 63 15.07 14.42 -10.08
N GLU A 64 14.23 13.81 -10.91
CA GLU A 64 12.95 14.38 -11.38
C GLU A 64 11.88 14.34 -10.30
N ILE A 65 11.93 13.34 -9.42
CA ILE A 65 11.07 13.20 -8.25
C ILE A 65 11.93 13.03 -6.99
N SER A 66 11.41 13.44 -5.83
CA SER A 66 12.20 13.51 -4.60
C SER A 66 12.17 12.22 -3.79
N SER A 67 11.07 11.43 -3.85
CA SER A 67 10.94 10.14 -3.17
C SER A 67 9.82 9.29 -3.76
N ALA A 68 9.91 7.96 -3.59
CA ALA A 68 8.84 7.05 -3.97
C ALA A 68 7.55 7.32 -3.16
N ALA A 69 7.69 7.67 -1.88
CA ALA A 69 6.56 8.02 -1.03
C ALA A 69 5.81 9.26 -1.54
N GLN A 70 6.53 10.29 -2.00
CA GLN A 70 5.89 11.46 -2.60
C GLN A 70 5.15 11.08 -3.88
N HIS A 71 5.80 10.35 -4.79
CA HIS A 71 5.15 9.90 -6.01
C HIS A 71 3.90 9.07 -5.72
N PHE A 72 3.95 8.15 -4.72
CA PHE A 72 2.80 7.36 -4.34
C PHE A 72 1.61 8.22 -3.92
N VAL A 73 1.84 9.25 -3.08
CA VAL A 73 0.78 10.16 -2.61
C VAL A 73 0.18 10.98 -3.74
N GLU A 74 1.01 11.48 -4.66
CA GLU A 74 0.59 12.41 -5.72
C GLU A 74 -0.03 11.68 -6.92
N HIS A 75 0.43 10.47 -7.21
CA HIS A 75 0.04 9.71 -8.41
C HIS A 75 -0.26 8.24 -8.14
N GLY A 76 0.67 7.52 -7.52
CA GLY A 76 0.62 6.06 -7.41
C GLY A 76 -0.61 5.53 -6.70
N PHE A 77 -1.13 6.24 -5.70
CA PHE A 77 -2.38 5.90 -5.02
C PHE A 77 -3.58 5.90 -5.98
N TYR A 78 -3.64 6.86 -6.88
CA TYR A 78 -4.72 6.99 -7.87
C TYR A 78 -4.53 6.09 -9.09
N GLU A 79 -3.31 5.59 -9.29
CA GLU A 79 -2.94 4.64 -10.34
C GLU A 79 -3.02 3.17 -9.87
N ASP A 80 -3.58 2.92 -8.67
CA ASP A 80 -3.66 1.59 -8.03
C ASP A 80 -2.29 0.88 -7.86
N ARG A 81 -1.18 1.64 -7.79
CA ARG A 81 0.14 1.08 -7.52
C ARG A 81 0.21 0.59 -6.08
N LEU A 82 0.90 -0.52 -5.87
CA LEU A 82 1.07 -1.07 -4.52
C LEU A 82 2.19 -0.33 -3.77
N PRO A 83 1.94 0.17 -2.56
CA PRO A 83 2.93 0.90 -1.76
C PRO A 83 3.98 -0.03 -1.14
N CYS A 84 3.64 -1.29 -0.94
CA CYS A 84 4.49 -2.31 -0.35
C CYS A 84 4.10 -3.70 -0.85
N SER A 85 4.96 -4.69 -0.60
CA SER A 85 4.65 -6.09 -0.87
C SER A 85 3.44 -6.52 -0.03
N VAL A 86 2.52 -7.25 -0.65
CA VAL A 86 1.32 -7.76 -0.02
C VAL A 86 1.34 -9.27 -0.04
N LEU A 87 1.12 -9.88 1.11
CA LEU A 87 0.87 -11.32 1.25
C LEU A 87 -0.50 -11.53 1.87
N ILE A 88 -1.26 -12.47 1.35
CA ILE A 88 -2.57 -12.85 1.89
C ILE A 88 -2.48 -14.22 2.58
N ASN A 89 -3.46 -14.51 3.44
CA ASN A 89 -3.66 -15.88 3.93
C ASN A 89 -4.25 -16.71 2.79
N GLU A 90 -3.39 -17.46 2.09
CA GLU A 90 -3.79 -18.22 0.90
C GLU A 90 -4.76 -19.35 1.25
N ASP A 91 -4.58 -20.04 2.38
CA ASP A 91 -5.49 -21.12 2.81
C ASP A 91 -6.92 -20.61 3.02
N ASP A 92 -7.07 -19.47 3.70
CA ASP A 92 -8.38 -18.84 3.91
C ASP A 92 -8.98 -18.37 2.58
N TYR A 93 -8.16 -17.79 1.71
CA TYR A 93 -8.60 -17.29 0.40
C TYR A 93 -9.10 -18.43 -0.50
N LEU A 94 -8.35 -19.52 -0.59
CA LEU A 94 -8.72 -20.69 -1.39
C LEU A 94 -9.95 -21.41 -0.84
N ALA A 95 -10.12 -21.45 0.48
CA ALA A 95 -11.33 -21.99 1.11
C ALA A 95 -12.59 -21.18 0.75
N ARG A 96 -12.47 -19.86 0.56
CA ARG A 96 -13.59 -18.98 0.17
C ARG A 96 -13.86 -18.98 -1.33
N TYR A 97 -12.82 -19.18 -2.14
CA TYR A 97 -12.88 -19.08 -3.59
C TYR A 97 -12.36 -20.36 -4.26
N PRO A 98 -13.19 -21.44 -4.28
CA PRO A 98 -12.79 -22.73 -4.87
C PRO A 98 -12.45 -22.65 -6.36
N ASP A 99 -12.99 -21.67 -7.09
CA ASP A 99 -12.64 -21.41 -8.48
C ASP A 99 -11.16 -21.05 -8.64
N VAL A 100 -10.60 -20.30 -7.71
CA VAL A 100 -9.17 -19.95 -7.67
C VAL A 100 -8.33 -21.19 -7.36
N ALA A 101 -8.77 -22.03 -6.40
CA ALA A 101 -8.09 -23.28 -6.09
C ALA A 101 -7.97 -24.19 -7.33
N THR A 102 -9.09 -24.35 -8.06
CA THR A 102 -9.10 -25.11 -9.33
C THR A 102 -8.15 -24.51 -10.36
N GLY A 103 -8.12 -23.19 -10.49
CA GLY A 103 -7.20 -22.52 -11.44
C GLY A 103 -5.72 -22.70 -11.09
N ILE A 104 -5.40 -22.84 -9.80
CA ILE A 104 -4.02 -23.17 -9.36
C ILE A 104 -3.70 -24.64 -9.64
N GLU A 105 -4.64 -25.55 -9.39
CA GLU A 105 -4.48 -26.98 -9.63
C GLU A 105 -4.28 -27.30 -11.12
N ASP A 106 -4.97 -26.62 -12.02
CA ASP A 106 -4.84 -26.79 -13.47
C ASP A 106 -3.70 -25.96 -14.10
N GLY A 107 -3.02 -25.15 -13.31
CA GLY A 107 -1.87 -24.34 -13.72
C GLY A 107 -2.21 -23.04 -14.46
N SER A 108 -3.48 -22.65 -14.52
CA SER A 108 -3.92 -21.38 -15.13
C SER A 108 -3.62 -20.17 -14.23
N LEU A 109 -3.47 -20.38 -12.92
CA LEU A 109 -3.12 -19.37 -11.92
C LEU A 109 -1.84 -19.75 -11.17
N ALA A 110 -1.00 -18.75 -10.86
CA ALA A 110 0.28 -18.98 -10.21
C ALA A 110 0.13 -19.21 -8.69
N SER A 111 -0.70 -18.40 -8.01
CA SER A 111 -0.99 -18.48 -6.57
C SER A 111 -2.25 -17.71 -6.22
N ALA A 112 -2.76 -17.90 -5.00
CA ALA A 112 -3.88 -17.14 -4.47
C ALA A 112 -3.53 -15.65 -4.31
N THR A 113 -2.31 -15.35 -3.88
CA THR A 113 -1.80 -13.97 -3.77
C THR A 113 -1.74 -13.29 -5.14
N ASP A 114 -1.19 -13.96 -6.18
CA ASP A 114 -1.15 -13.43 -7.55
C ASP A 114 -2.55 -13.17 -8.08
N HIS A 115 -3.47 -14.12 -7.91
CA HIS A 115 -4.87 -13.94 -8.32
C HIS A 115 -5.50 -12.73 -7.64
N TRP A 116 -5.34 -12.59 -6.30
CA TRP A 116 -5.94 -11.48 -5.56
C TRP A 116 -5.37 -10.13 -6.00
N LEU A 117 -4.06 -10.03 -6.19
CA LEU A 117 -3.40 -8.81 -6.63
C LEU A 117 -3.84 -8.37 -8.03
N ARG A 118 -4.05 -9.30 -8.95
CA ARG A 118 -4.36 -9.00 -10.36
C ARG A 118 -5.85 -8.86 -10.64
N PHE A 119 -6.68 -9.60 -9.93
CA PHE A 119 -8.10 -9.70 -10.21
C PHE A 119 -8.96 -9.52 -8.95
N GLY A 120 -8.73 -10.33 -7.92
CA GLY A 120 -9.64 -10.46 -6.79
C GLY A 120 -9.92 -9.14 -6.05
N ARG A 121 -8.93 -8.28 -5.86
CA ARG A 121 -9.12 -6.97 -5.22
C ARG A 121 -10.05 -6.05 -6.02
N PHE A 122 -10.01 -6.13 -7.34
CA PHE A 122 -10.89 -5.35 -8.22
C PHE A 122 -12.29 -5.96 -8.34
N GLU A 123 -12.40 -7.29 -8.17
CA GLU A 123 -13.66 -8.01 -8.09
C GLU A 123 -14.34 -7.88 -6.72
N GLY A 124 -13.70 -7.22 -5.74
CA GLY A 124 -14.20 -7.08 -4.38
C GLY A 124 -14.08 -8.37 -3.55
N ARG A 125 -13.22 -9.33 -3.95
CA ARG A 125 -12.95 -10.53 -3.16
C ARG A 125 -12.16 -10.17 -1.90
N LEU A 126 -12.61 -10.69 -0.77
CA LEU A 126 -11.99 -10.44 0.53
C LEU A 126 -10.78 -11.35 0.74
N ALA A 127 -9.69 -10.79 1.23
CA ALA A 127 -8.52 -11.53 1.67
C ALA A 127 -8.03 -10.99 3.01
N TYR A 128 -7.55 -11.88 3.89
CA TYR A 128 -6.83 -11.47 5.09
C TYR A 128 -5.37 -11.22 4.74
N LEU A 129 -4.92 -9.98 4.96
CA LEU A 129 -3.54 -9.59 4.75
C LEU A 129 -2.67 -10.11 5.90
N LEU A 130 -1.58 -10.77 5.55
CA LEU A 130 -0.56 -11.14 6.52
C LEU A 130 0.29 -9.91 6.80
N GLN A 131 0.41 -9.53 8.09
CA GLN A 131 1.31 -8.46 8.49
C GLN A 131 2.75 -8.91 8.24
N GLN A 132 3.43 -8.24 7.32
CA GLN A 132 4.87 -8.42 7.23
C GLN A 132 5.52 -7.80 8.48
N PRO A 133 6.49 -8.49 9.11
CA PRO A 133 7.29 -7.85 10.14
C PRO A 133 7.98 -6.65 9.50
N GLN A 134 7.59 -5.44 9.92
CA GLN A 134 8.24 -4.22 9.45
C GLN A 134 9.74 -4.34 9.77
N SER A 135 10.58 -4.35 8.74
CA SER A 135 12.03 -4.26 8.92
C SER A 135 12.31 -2.96 9.69
N ARG A 136 12.75 -3.09 10.96
CA ARG A 136 13.08 -1.93 11.76
C ARG A 136 14.22 -1.19 11.05
N PRO A 137 14.14 0.13 10.91
CA PRO A 137 15.18 0.93 10.22
C PRO A 137 16.59 0.79 10.83
N ASP A 138 16.74 0.06 11.94
CA ASP A 138 18.00 -0.15 12.65
C ASP A 138 18.77 -1.42 12.23
N ASP A 139 18.16 -2.34 11.49
CA ASP A 139 18.83 -3.57 11.06
C ASP A 139 19.85 -3.33 9.94
N SER A 140 19.63 -2.33 9.10
CA SER A 140 20.61 -1.94 8.06
C SER A 140 21.86 -1.28 8.64
N ARG A 141 21.78 -0.58 9.78
CA ARG A 141 22.95 -0.01 10.47
C ARG A 141 23.80 -1.09 11.14
N ARG A 142 23.19 -2.13 11.71
CA ARG A 142 23.91 -3.24 12.36
C ARG A 142 24.63 -4.15 11.36
N ALA A 143 24.08 -4.34 10.16
CA ALA A 143 24.73 -5.11 9.10
C ALA A 143 26.00 -4.40 8.59
N ASN A 144 25.96 -3.07 8.44
CA ASN A 144 27.08 -2.28 7.94
C ASN A 144 28.22 -2.16 8.98
N THR A 145 27.89 -2.13 10.29
CA THR A 145 28.89 -2.10 11.36
C THR A 145 29.62 -3.43 11.49
N ARG A 146 28.96 -4.58 11.23
CA ARG A 146 29.59 -5.91 11.23
C ARG A 146 30.48 -6.16 10.01
N ALA A 147 30.16 -5.59 8.85
CA ALA A 147 30.96 -5.69 7.65
C ALA A 147 32.27 -4.88 7.81
N ASN A 148 32.22 -3.70 8.41
CA ASN A 148 33.38 -2.83 8.61
C ASN A 148 34.33 -3.33 9.73
N ALA A 149 33.82 -4.09 10.72
CA ALA A 149 34.66 -4.66 11.79
C ALA A 149 35.49 -5.88 11.33
N ARG A 150 35.14 -6.50 10.20
CA ARG A 150 35.88 -7.64 9.64
C ARG A 150 37.03 -7.25 8.70
N SER A 151 37.08 -6.00 8.25
CA SER A 151 38.12 -5.50 7.33
C SER A 151 39.33 -4.82 8.04
N VAL A 152 39.35 -4.76 9.38
CA VAL A 152 40.41 -4.09 10.17
C VAL A 152 41.37 -5.11 10.84
N THR A 153 41.18 -6.41 10.63
CA THR A 153 42.06 -7.47 11.19
C THR A 153 42.56 -8.41 10.10
N ALA A 154 43.21 -7.82 9.08
CA ALA A 154 44.04 -8.57 8.12
C ALA A 154 45.28 -7.74 7.78
#